data_67862fe2030cc61256fd692c1c8dfe1b
#
_entry.id   67862fe2030cc61256fd692c1c8dfe1b
#
_cell.length_a   1.000
_cell.length_b   1.000
_cell.length_c   1.000
_cell.angle_alpha   90.00
_cell.angle_beta   90.00
_cell.angle_gamma   90.00
#
_symmetry.space_group_name_H-M   'P 1'
#
loop_
_entity.id
_entity.type
_entity.pdbx_description
1 polymer ?
#
loop_
_entity_poly.entity_id
_entity_poly.type
_entity_poly.pdbx_seq_one_letter_code
_entity_poly.pdbx_strand_id
1 'polypeptide(L)'
;MTGAPQVALITGASAGIGMACADRLAAAGWAVTGASRRGTGGSAWTGLIMDVDQDAGVQAGVADLIEREGRIDALIAAAGWGIAGAAEDTSIAEAKAQFETNFWGCVRVVQAVLPHMRKQGSGRIVLISSIGGVIGIPYQAYYSASKFALEGFAESLAYEVAPFGVQVTLVQPGNIATDFTVSRQFAEASQAGTVYEAALKRAVGVMERDEANGAPAALVAATVQRVLEASRASRRVSVGKAGERAGLIAKRLLPFRVFEAAAKGSLGVD
;
A
#
# COMPACT_ATOMS: atom_id res chain seq x y z
N MET A 1 -11.66 21.58 25.74
CA MET A 1 -12.83 21.10 24.96
C MET A 1 -12.30 20.03 24.01
N THR A 2 -12.50 18.76 24.33
CA THR A 2 -12.15 17.65 23.43
C THR A 2 -13.18 17.65 22.31
N GLY A 3 -12.78 18.13 21.13
CA GLY A 3 -13.61 18.01 19.93
C GLY A 3 -13.95 16.54 19.64
N ALA A 4 -14.96 16.27 18.79
CA ALA A 4 -15.26 14.92 18.34
C ALA A 4 -13.98 14.25 17.76
N PRO A 5 -13.79 12.94 17.96
CA PRO A 5 -12.62 12.24 17.46
C PRO A 5 -12.50 12.37 15.94
N GLN A 6 -11.28 12.40 15.42
CA GLN A 6 -11.03 12.31 14.00
C GLN A 6 -11.39 10.91 13.48
N VAL A 7 -11.93 10.82 12.27
CA VAL A 7 -12.43 9.58 11.67
C VAL A 7 -11.47 9.08 10.60
N ALA A 8 -11.06 7.82 10.70
CA ALA A 8 -10.18 7.16 9.73
C ALA A 8 -10.83 5.93 9.11
N LEU A 9 -10.80 5.86 7.78
CA LEU A 9 -11.08 4.65 7.00
C LEU A 9 -9.77 3.99 6.59
N ILE A 10 -9.61 2.70 6.88
CA ILE A 10 -8.39 1.93 6.57
C ILE A 10 -8.78 0.70 5.77
N THR A 11 -8.31 0.56 4.52
CA THR A 11 -8.50 -0.66 3.75
C THR A 11 -7.39 -1.67 4.02
N GLY A 12 -7.67 -2.97 3.84
CA GLY A 12 -6.72 -4.03 4.14
C GLY A 12 -6.44 -4.19 5.64
N ALA A 13 -7.38 -3.79 6.50
CA ALA A 13 -7.20 -3.74 7.96
C ALA A 13 -7.19 -5.11 8.64
N SER A 14 -7.46 -6.21 7.94
CA SER A 14 -7.52 -7.54 8.55
C SER A 14 -6.15 -8.16 8.86
N ALA A 15 -5.03 -7.56 8.42
CA ALA A 15 -3.67 -8.07 8.64
C ALA A 15 -2.61 -6.98 8.37
N GLY A 16 -1.36 -7.27 8.71
CA GLY A 16 -0.17 -6.54 8.31
C GLY A 16 -0.20 -5.04 8.60
N ILE A 17 0.16 -4.23 7.59
CA ILE A 17 0.27 -2.77 7.73
C ILE A 17 -1.09 -2.14 8.05
N GLY A 18 -2.16 -2.58 7.37
CA GLY A 18 -3.51 -2.03 7.60
C GLY A 18 -3.99 -2.22 9.03
N MET A 19 -3.83 -3.44 9.57
CA MET A 19 -4.16 -3.75 10.96
C MET A 19 -3.32 -2.93 11.95
N ALA A 20 -2.01 -2.85 11.74
CA ALA A 20 -1.13 -2.08 12.60
C ALA A 20 -1.48 -0.57 12.60
N CYS A 21 -1.92 -0.03 11.45
CA CYS A 21 -2.43 1.34 11.37
C CYS A 21 -3.74 1.51 12.15
N ALA A 22 -4.67 0.54 12.03
CA ALA A 22 -5.95 0.59 12.73
C ALA A 22 -5.75 0.58 14.24
N ASP A 23 -4.97 -0.36 14.76
CA ASP A 23 -4.68 -0.46 16.18
C ASP A 23 -4.00 0.81 16.71
N ARG A 24 -3.02 1.33 15.97
CA ARG A 24 -2.27 2.52 16.38
C ARG A 24 -3.12 3.78 16.41
N LEU A 25 -3.95 4.01 15.37
CA LEU A 25 -4.80 5.20 15.31
C LEU A 25 -5.92 5.13 16.35
N ALA A 26 -6.52 3.95 16.56
CA ALA A 26 -7.50 3.75 17.64
C ALA A 26 -6.90 4.04 19.01
N ALA A 27 -5.68 3.55 19.28
CA ALA A 27 -4.95 3.85 20.52
C ALA A 27 -4.62 5.36 20.68
N ALA A 28 -4.52 6.09 19.57
CA ALA A 28 -4.33 7.55 19.55
C ALA A 28 -5.64 8.34 19.64
N GLY A 29 -6.78 7.69 19.84
CA GLY A 29 -8.09 8.33 20.05
C GLY A 29 -8.86 8.65 18.77
N TRP A 30 -8.49 8.06 17.62
CA TRP A 30 -9.27 8.16 16.38
C TRP A 30 -10.47 7.21 16.40
N ALA A 31 -11.59 7.63 15.82
CA ALA A 31 -12.66 6.73 15.43
C ALA A 31 -12.23 5.99 14.15
N VAL A 32 -11.90 4.69 14.28
CA VAL A 32 -11.32 3.92 13.17
C VAL A 32 -12.31 2.89 12.66
N THR A 33 -12.52 2.90 11.33
CA THR A 33 -13.20 1.83 10.60
C THR A 33 -12.19 1.11 9.70
N GLY A 34 -11.96 -0.16 10.00
CA GLY A 34 -11.07 -1.03 9.26
C GLY A 34 -11.83 -1.89 8.26
N ALA A 35 -11.62 -1.65 6.97
CA ALA A 35 -12.30 -2.34 5.88
C ALA A 35 -11.49 -3.53 5.35
N SER A 36 -12.15 -4.65 5.16
CA SER A 36 -11.61 -5.85 4.54
C SER A 36 -12.72 -6.76 4.03
N ARG A 37 -12.40 -7.73 3.17
CA ARG A 37 -13.36 -8.76 2.71
C ARG A 37 -13.97 -9.56 3.86
N ARG A 38 -13.26 -9.72 4.97
CA ARG A 38 -13.72 -10.45 6.15
C ARG A 38 -14.46 -9.59 7.15
N GLY A 39 -14.36 -8.28 7.07
CA GLY A 39 -14.98 -7.35 8.02
C GLY A 39 -14.47 -7.52 9.46
N THR A 40 -13.29 -8.10 9.64
CA THR A 40 -12.71 -8.32 10.96
C THR A 40 -12.41 -6.98 11.62
N GLY A 41 -12.97 -6.73 12.79
CA GLY A 41 -12.66 -5.59 13.65
C GLY A 41 -11.58 -5.91 14.67
N GLY A 42 -11.04 -4.88 15.32
CA GLY A 42 -10.17 -4.98 16.48
C GLY A 42 -10.92 -4.73 17.79
N SER A 43 -10.22 -4.81 18.91
CA SER A 43 -10.80 -4.51 20.22
C SER A 43 -11.16 -3.03 20.42
N ALA A 44 -10.57 -2.13 19.64
CA ALA A 44 -10.70 -0.69 19.77
C ALA A 44 -11.14 0.00 18.46
N TRP A 45 -11.47 -0.75 17.41
CA TRP A 45 -11.93 -0.21 16.12
C TRP A 45 -12.96 -1.12 15.45
N THR A 46 -13.79 -0.52 14.61
CA THR A 46 -14.90 -1.21 13.96
C THR A 46 -14.47 -1.88 12.67
N GLY A 47 -14.85 -3.15 12.48
CA GLY A 47 -14.69 -3.85 11.20
C GLY A 47 -15.80 -3.51 10.22
N LEU A 48 -15.43 -3.37 8.94
CA LEU A 48 -16.35 -3.16 7.83
C LEU A 48 -16.10 -4.21 6.74
N ILE A 49 -17.13 -4.92 6.32
CA ILE A 49 -17.07 -5.81 5.14
C ILE A 49 -17.04 -4.93 3.90
N MET A 50 -15.90 -4.90 3.22
CA MET A 50 -15.74 -4.13 1.99
C MET A 50 -14.65 -4.77 1.14
N ASP A 51 -15.00 -5.20 -0.06
CA ASP A 51 -14.05 -5.63 -1.08
C ASP A 51 -13.72 -4.44 -1.98
N VAL A 52 -12.46 -4.03 -2.00
CA VAL A 52 -12.01 -2.90 -2.82
C VAL A 52 -12.08 -3.18 -4.32
N ASP A 53 -12.22 -4.45 -4.72
CA ASP A 53 -12.36 -4.87 -6.11
C ASP A 53 -13.81 -4.71 -6.62
N GLN A 54 -14.75 -4.31 -5.74
CA GLN A 54 -16.19 -4.20 -6.03
C GLN A 54 -16.69 -2.75 -5.85
N ASP A 55 -17.05 -2.09 -6.95
CA ASP A 55 -17.52 -0.69 -6.94
C ASP A 55 -18.68 -0.46 -5.97
N ALA A 56 -19.72 -1.30 -6.08
CA ALA A 56 -20.91 -1.18 -5.24
C ALA A 56 -20.60 -1.37 -3.74
N GLY A 57 -19.70 -2.32 -3.42
CA GLY A 57 -19.27 -2.58 -2.05
C GLY A 57 -18.50 -1.40 -1.44
N VAL A 58 -17.66 -0.75 -2.23
CA VAL A 58 -16.90 0.44 -1.80
C VAL A 58 -17.84 1.62 -1.57
N GLN A 59 -18.77 1.90 -2.50
CA GLN A 59 -19.74 2.99 -2.35
C GLN A 59 -20.63 2.79 -1.13
N ALA A 60 -21.17 1.57 -0.93
CA ALA A 60 -22.00 1.25 0.22
C ALA A 60 -21.22 1.38 1.55
N GLY A 61 -19.99 0.88 1.60
CA GLY A 61 -19.16 0.96 2.80
C GLY A 61 -18.78 2.38 3.19
N VAL A 62 -18.49 3.25 2.22
CA VAL A 62 -18.22 4.67 2.49
C VAL A 62 -19.49 5.40 2.91
N ALA A 63 -20.64 5.09 2.30
CA ALA A 63 -21.93 5.68 2.68
C ALA A 63 -22.30 5.32 4.12
N ASP A 64 -22.17 4.04 4.51
CA ASP A 64 -22.38 3.58 5.89
C ASP A 64 -21.48 4.31 6.90
N LEU A 65 -20.19 4.47 6.56
CA LEU A 65 -19.27 5.21 7.42
C LEU A 65 -19.70 6.68 7.59
N ILE A 66 -20.10 7.34 6.50
CA ILE A 66 -20.57 8.74 6.54
C ILE A 66 -21.88 8.86 7.31
N GLU A 67 -22.79 7.90 7.19
CA GLU A 67 -24.04 7.90 7.96
C GLU A 67 -23.77 7.80 9.47
N ARG A 68 -22.83 6.98 9.88
CA ARG A 68 -22.47 6.79 11.30
C ARG A 68 -21.65 7.94 11.88
N GLU A 69 -20.65 8.40 11.17
CA GLU A 69 -19.61 9.30 11.70
C GLU A 69 -19.77 10.76 11.24
N GLY A 70 -20.51 10.99 10.17
CA GLY A 70 -20.74 12.31 9.57
C GLY A 70 -19.52 12.91 8.85
N ARG A 71 -18.35 12.28 8.94
CA ARG A 71 -17.08 12.78 8.39
C ARG A 71 -16.08 11.68 8.08
N ILE A 72 -15.08 12.00 7.26
CA ILE A 72 -13.86 11.18 7.05
C ILE A 72 -12.66 12.13 7.04
N ASP A 73 -11.80 12.05 8.04
CA ASP A 73 -10.61 12.89 8.15
C ASP A 73 -9.40 12.27 7.48
N ALA A 74 -9.31 10.94 7.52
CA ALA A 74 -8.21 10.19 6.90
C ALA A 74 -8.70 8.95 6.14
N LEU A 75 -8.08 8.71 4.99
CA LEU A 75 -8.09 7.44 4.29
C LEU A 75 -6.68 6.84 4.33
N ILE A 76 -6.55 5.60 4.77
CA ILE A 76 -5.33 4.79 4.62
C ILE A 76 -5.62 3.64 3.67
N ALA A 77 -5.20 3.75 2.42
CA ALA A 77 -5.39 2.71 1.40
C ALA A 77 -4.24 1.70 1.48
N ALA A 78 -4.44 0.62 2.26
CA ALA A 78 -3.43 -0.40 2.50
C ALA A 78 -3.80 -1.78 1.94
N ALA A 79 -4.97 -1.94 1.32
CA ALA A 79 -5.34 -3.17 0.64
C ALA A 79 -4.39 -3.46 -0.53
N GLY A 80 -3.90 -4.67 -0.62
CA GLY A 80 -2.98 -5.09 -1.67
C GLY A 80 -2.36 -6.46 -1.40
N TRP A 81 -1.87 -7.08 -2.45
CA TRP A 81 -1.18 -8.37 -2.42
C TRP A 81 -0.07 -8.40 -3.49
N GLY A 82 0.72 -9.44 -3.55
CA GLY A 82 1.80 -9.57 -4.51
C GLY A 82 1.73 -10.88 -5.29
N ILE A 83 2.04 -10.83 -6.61
CA ILE A 83 2.29 -11.99 -7.43
C ILE A 83 3.77 -12.08 -7.76
N ALA A 84 4.33 -13.28 -7.66
CA ALA A 84 5.68 -13.61 -8.10
C ALA A 84 5.61 -14.56 -9.31
N GLY A 85 6.36 -14.26 -10.35
CA GLY A 85 6.46 -15.02 -11.56
C GLY A 85 7.32 -14.31 -12.60
N ALA A 86 7.84 -15.03 -13.58
CA ALA A 86 8.44 -14.40 -14.73
C ALA A 86 7.38 -13.60 -15.50
N ALA A 87 7.74 -12.47 -16.06
CA ALA A 87 6.79 -11.62 -16.78
C ALA A 87 6.18 -12.37 -17.99
N GLU A 88 6.92 -13.25 -18.62
CA GLU A 88 6.49 -14.09 -19.75
C GLU A 88 5.51 -15.18 -19.31
N ASP A 89 5.71 -15.75 -18.11
CA ASP A 89 4.88 -16.84 -17.56
C ASP A 89 3.61 -16.33 -16.86
N THR A 90 3.58 -15.06 -16.47
CA THR A 90 2.41 -14.49 -15.78
C THR A 90 1.34 -14.12 -16.79
N SER A 91 0.18 -14.75 -16.71
CA SER A 91 -0.93 -14.50 -17.63
C SER A 91 -1.47 -13.07 -17.48
N ILE A 92 -2.08 -12.56 -18.55
CA ILE A 92 -2.76 -11.25 -18.53
C ILE A 92 -3.90 -11.22 -17.49
N ALA A 93 -4.55 -12.34 -17.24
CA ALA A 93 -5.61 -12.43 -16.23
C ALA A 93 -5.06 -12.23 -14.81
N GLU A 94 -3.95 -12.90 -14.46
CA GLU A 94 -3.25 -12.72 -13.19
C GLU A 94 -2.69 -11.31 -13.03
N ALA A 95 -2.10 -10.75 -14.09
CA ALA A 95 -1.62 -9.39 -14.10
C ALA A 95 -2.75 -8.37 -13.85
N LYS A 96 -3.91 -8.55 -14.50
CA LYS A 96 -5.09 -7.72 -14.26
C LYS A 96 -5.62 -7.85 -12.84
N ALA A 97 -5.67 -9.07 -12.27
CA ALA A 97 -6.08 -9.28 -10.88
C ALA A 97 -5.15 -8.56 -9.89
N GLN A 98 -3.84 -8.54 -10.15
CA GLN A 98 -2.87 -7.76 -9.36
C GLN A 98 -3.19 -6.26 -9.39
N PHE A 99 -3.48 -5.72 -10.58
CA PHE A 99 -3.85 -4.32 -10.76
C PHE A 99 -5.21 -3.99 -10.17
N GLU A 100 -6.15 -4.93 -10.24
CA GLU A 100 -7.52 -4.74 -9.75
C GLU A 100 -7.51 -4.33 -8.28
N THR A 101 -6.84 -5.09 -7.43
CA THR A 101 -6.75 -4.76 -6.01
C THR A 101 -5.78 -3.60 -5.73
N ASN A 102 -4.54 -3.68 -6.26
CA ASN A 102 -3.46 -2.78 -5.83
C ASN A 102 -3.62 -1.36 -6.37
N PHE A 103 -4.23 -1.20 -7.54
CA PHE A 103 -4.41 0.09 -8.18
C PHE A 103 -5.88 0.49 -8.27
N TRP A 104 -6.72 -0.26 -8.97
CA TRP A 104 -8.12 0.11 -9.15
C TRP A 104 -8.90 0.12 -7.85
N GLY A 105 -8.66 -0.86 -6.95
CA GLY A 105 -9.26 -0.88 -5.62
C GLY A 105 -8.91 0.37 -4.82
N CYS A 106 -7.65 0.82 -4.87
CA CYS A 106 -7.23 2.06 -4.25
C CYS A 106 -7.94 3.28 -4.87
N VAL A 107 -8.00 3.36 -6.21
CA VAL A 107 -8.69 4.45 -6.94
C VAL A 107 -10.17 4.53 -6.55
N ARG A 108 -10.88 3.38 -6.50
CA ARG A 108 -12.30 3.32 -6.08
C ARG A 108 -12.53 3.93 -4.72
N VAL A 109 -11.72 3.52 -3.74
CA VAL A 109 -11.88 4.04 -2.37
C VAL A 109 -11.56 5.53 -2.31
N VAL A 110 -10.52 5.99 -3.01
CA VAL A 110 -10.22 7.42 -3.13
C VAL A 110 -11.39 8.18 -3.74
N GLN A 111 -11.94 7.71 -4.85
CA GLN A 111 -13.08 8.35 -5.51
C GLN A 111 -14.32 8.40 -4.63
N ALA A 112 -14.55 7.37 -3.81
CA ALA A 112 -15.70 7.33 -2.89
C ALA A 112 -15.56 8.32 -1.73
N VAL A 113 -14.36 8.48 -1.15
CA VAL A 113 -14.16 9.38 0.01
C VAL A 113 -13.92 10.83 -0.40
N LEU A 114 -13.36 11.09 -1.56
CA LEU A 114 -12.93 12.42 -1.99
C LEU A 114 -14.03 13.48 -2.03
N PRO A 115 -15.27 13.20 -2.51
CA PRO A 115 -16.37 14.17 -2.46
C PRO A 115 -16.68 14.67 -1.05
N HIS A 116 -16.59 13.78 -0.04
CA HIS A 116 -16.83 14.11 1.36
C HIS A 116 -15.71 14.99 1.92
N MET A 117 -14.44 14.62 1.71
CA MET A 117 -13.30 15.43 2.13
C MET A 117 -13.28 16.80 1.47
N ARG A 118 -13.62 16.87 0.18
CA ARG A 118 -13.74 18.14 -0.54
C ARG A 118 -14.83 19.03 0.04
N LYS A 119 -16.00 18.46 0.37
CA LYS A 119 -17.09 19.20 1.03
C LYS A 119 -16.71 19.68 2.44
N GLN A 120 -15.90 18.91 3.16
CA GLN A 120 -15.36 19.27 4.47
C GLN A 120 -14.30 20.40 4.37
N GLY A 121 -13.69 20.62 3.20
CA GLY A 121 -12.54 21.51 3.03
C GLY A 121 -11.25 21.00 3.66
N SER A 122 -11.20 19.71 4.03
CA SER A 122 -10.04 19.08 4.65
C SER A 122 -10.08 17.57 4.48
N GLY A 123 -8.91 16.94 4.45
CA GLY A 123 -8.75 15.48 4.40
C GLY A 123 -7.31 15.04 4.25
N ARG A 124 -7.01 13.82 4.65
CA ARG A 124 -5.71 13.17 4.53
C ARG A 124 -5.85 11.84 3.81
N ILE A 125 -5.22 11.69 2.67
CA ILE A 125 -5.19 10.45 1.90
C ILE A 125 -3.77 9.90 1.97
N VAL A 126 -3.62 8.74 2.61
CA VAL A 126 -2.34 8.00 2.71
C VAL A 126 -2.46 6.74 1.87
N LEU A 127 -1.66 6.64 0.83
CA LEU A 127 -1.60 5.49 -0.06
C LEU A 127 -0.37 4.65 0.28
N ILE A 128 -0.58 3.39 0.61
CA ILE A 128 0.52 2.47 0.88
C ILE A 128 1.07 1.94 -0.44
N SER A 129 2.16 2.58 -0.87
CA SER A 129 2.95 2.18 -2.02
C SER A 129 3.97 1.09 -1.63
N SER A 130 5.16 1.15 -2.17
CA SER A 130 6.32 0.30 -1.87
C SER A 130 7.58 0.96 -2.42
N ILE A 131 8.76 0.56 -1.96
CA ILE A 131 10.00 0.80 -2.72
C ILE A 131 9.90 0.17 -4.12
N GLY A 132 9.11 -0.91 -4.28
CA GLY A 132 8.76 -1.51 -5.57
C GLY A 132 7.92 -0.62 -6.49
N GLY A 133 7.39 0.50 -6.00
CA GLY A 133 6.76 1.55 -6.81
C GLY A 133 7.76 2.55 -7.42
N VAL A 134 9.03 2.43 -7.05
CA VAL A 134 10.12 3.28 -7.55
C VAL A 134 11.22 2.43 -8.19
N ILE A 135 11.45 1.21 -7.69
CA ILE A 135 12.45 0.25 -8.18
C ILE A 135 11.71 -0.97 -8.71
N GLY A 136 11.98 -1.39 -9.97
CA GLY A 136 11.46 -2.65 -10.49
C GLY A 136 12.09 -3.84 -9.77
N ILE A 137 11.26 -4.77 -9.31
CA ILE A 137 11.69 -5.98 -8.61
C ILE A 137 11.62 -7.16 -9.59
N PRO A 138 12.72 -7.85 -9.87
CA PRO A 138 12.71 -9.05 -10.70
C PRO A 138 11.70 -10.08 -10.19
N TYR A 139 11.01 -10.74 -11.10
CA TYR A 139 9.95 -11.71 -10.81
C TYR A 139 8.73 -11.15 -10.04
N GLN A 140 8.63 -9.82 -9.93
CA GLN A 140 7.46 -9.09 -9.44
C GLN A 140 7.12 -7.93 -10.38
N ALA A 141 7.22 -8.13 -11.68
CA ALA A 141 7.01 -7.09 -12.68
C ALA A 141 5.64 -6.42 -12.56
N TYR A 142 4.57 -7.19 -12.43
CA TYR A 142 3.20 -6.68 -12.34
C TYR A 142 2.88 -6.06 -10.97
N TYR A 143 3.47 -6.58 -9.89
CA TYR A 143 3.43 -5.92 -8.59
C TYR A 143 4.09 -4.54 -8.67
N SER A 144 5.32 -4.49 -9.16
CA SER A 144 6.05 -3.21 -9.32
C SER A 144 5.27 -2.26 -10.21
N ALA A 145 4.77 -2.71 -11.37
CA ALA A 145 4.00 -1.88 -12.28
C ALA A 145 2.74 -1.29 -11.61
N SER A 146 2.01 -2.09 -10.80
CA SER A 146 0.85 -1.61 -10.06
C SER A 146 1.21 -0.52 -9.03
N LYS A 147 2.36 -0.65 -8.37
CA LYS A 147 2.84 0.36 -7.42
C LYS A 147 3.40 1.60 -8.11
N PHE A 148 4.05 1.48 -9.28
CA PHE A 148 4.43 2.62 -10.11
C PHE A 148 3.20 3.39 -10.61
N ALA A 149 2.14 2.69 -11.03
CA ALA A 149 0.88 3.32 -11.40
C ALA A 149 0.28 4.13 -10.23
N LEU A 150 0.34 3.59 -9.01
CA LEU A 150 -0.11 4.27 -7.80
C LEU A 150 0.71 5.52 -7.48
N GLU A 151 2.04 5.49 -7.72
CA GLU A 151 2.92 6.67 -7.55
C GLU A 151 2.51 7.81 -8.48
N GLY A 152 2.29 7.51 -9.77
CA GLY A 152 1.86 8.52 -10.76
C GLY A 152 0.46 9.05 -10.46
N PHE A 153 -0.49 8.17 -10.11
CA PHE A 153 -1.84 8.57 -9.71
C PHE A 153 -1.83 9.52 -8.51
N ALA A 154 -1.09 9.16 -7.46
CA ALA A 154 -1.01 9.97 -6.25
C ALA A 154 -0.41 11.36 -6.49
N GLU A 155 0.60 11.44 -7.38
CA GLU A 155 1.24 12.71 -7.73
C GLU A 155 0.25 13.64 -8.42
N SER A 156 -0.49 13.16 -9.42
CA SER A 156 -1.52 13.92 -10.13
C SER A 156 -2.66 14.32 -9.19
N LEU A 157 -3.21 13.36 -8.44
CA LEU A 157 -4.28 13.59 -7.49
C LEU A 157 -3.93 14.70 -6.49
N ALA A 158 -2.68 14.71 -5.99
CA ALA A 158 -2.24 15.68 -5.02
C ALA A 158 -2.26 17.13 -5.54
N TYR A 159 -2.11 17.35 -6.84
CA TYR A 159 -2.27 18.68 -7.45
C TYR A 159 -3.75 19.06 -7.55
N GLU A 160 -4.59 18.12 -7.94
CA GLU A 160 -6.02 18.33 -8.15
C GLU A 160 -6.77 18.66 -6.86
N VAL A 161 -6.42 18.00 -5.74
CA VAL A 161 -7.17 18.10 -4.48
C VAL A 161 -6.62 19.15 -3.51
N ALA A 162 -5.41 19.68 -3.76
CA ALA A 162 -4.80 20.70 -2.91
C ALA A 162 -5.67 21.96 -2.72
N PRO A 163 -6.38 22.48 -3.73
CA PRO A 163 -7.26 23.64 -3.56
C PRO A 163 -8.43 23.40 -2.60
N PHE A 164 -8.76 22.14 -2.33
CA PHE A 164 -9.84 21.74 -1.42
C PHE A 164 -9.36 21.39 -0.01
N GLY A 165 -8.12 21.71 0.33
CA GLY A 165 -7.54 21.40 1.65
C GLY A 165 -7.25 19.90 1.88
N VAL A 166 -7.31 19.07 0.84
CA VAL A 166 -6.99 17.64 0.93
C VAL A 166 -5.51 17.41 0.62
N GLN A 167 -4.84 16.62 1.44
CA GLN A 167 -3.42 16.28 1.27
C GLN A 167 -3.27 14.80 0.95
N VAL A 168 -2.41 14.48 -0.02
CA VAL A 168 -2.10 13.11 -0.44
C VAL A 168 -0.65 12.81 -0.13
N THR A 169 -0.41 11.66 0.52
CA THR A 169 0.93 11.17 0.85
C THR A 169 1.07 9.71 0.44
N LEU A 170 2.16 9.40 -0.24
CA LEU A 170 2.61 8.03 -0.48
C LEU A 170 3.54 7.59 0.64
N VAL A 171 3.21 6.49 1.28
CA VAL A 171 4.14 5.79 2.18
C VAL A 171 4.74 4.63 1.37
N GLN A 172 6.06 4.57 1.33
CA GLN A 172 6.84 3.60 0.54
C GLN A 172 7.57 2.64 1.47
N PRO A 173 6.93 1.56 1.93
CA PRO A 173 7.59 0.54 2.73
C PRO A 173 8.66 -0.21 1.92
N GLY A 174 9.78 -0.55 2.58
CA GLY A 174 10.70 -1.59 2.14
C GLY A 174 10.18 -2.97 2.57
N ASN A 175 11.10 -3.86 2.96
CA ASN A 175 10.73 -5.17 3.50
C ASN A 175 10.16 -5.01 4.90
N ILE A 176 8.91 -5.42 5.07
CA ILE A 176 8.17 -5.36 6.33
C ILE A 176 7.77 -6.77 6.74
N ALA A 177 8.10 -7.14 7.97
CA ALA A 177 7.73 -8.43 8.55
C ALA A 177 6.22 -8.49 8.79
N THR A 178 5.49 -9.10 7.86
CA THR A 178 4.03 -9.26 7.87
C THR A 178 3.63 -10.53 7.13
N ASP A 179 2.36 -10.87 7.17
CA ASP A 179 1.79 -11.99 6.41
C ASP A 179 1.78 -11.76 4.88
N PHE A 180 2.32 -10.65 4.38
CA PHE A 180 2.41 -10.37 2.95
C PHE A 180 3.21 -11.45 2.22
N THR A 181 4.32 -11.91 2.80
CA THR A 181 5.15 -13.00 2.28
C THR A 181 4.34 -14.28 2.09
N VAL A 182 3.57 -14.68 3.12
CA VAL A 182 2.76 -15.92 3.09
C VAL A 182 1.57 -15.78 2.14
N SER A 183 1.06 -14.56 1.95
CA SER A 183 -0.07 -14.27 1.05
C SER A 183 0.35 -14.02 -0.40
N ARG A 184 1.67 -14.03 -0.70
CA ARG A 184 2.18 -13.92 -2.07
C ARG A 184 1.68 -15.08 -2.92
N GLN A 185 1.08 -14.77 -4.05
CA GLN A 185 0.68 -15.76 -5.05
C GLN A 185 1.83 -15.99 -6.03
N PHE A 186 1.86 -17.17 -6.65
CA PHE A 186 2.78 -17.46 -7.73
C PHE A 186 1.98 -17.57 -9.03
N ALA A 187 2.52 -17.02 -10.10
CA ALA A 187 1.94 -17.20 -11.43
C ALA A 187 1.92 -18.70 -11.76
N GLU A 188 0.78 -19.18 -12.27
CA GLU A 188 0.55 -20.61 -12.46
C GLU A 188 1.62 -21.25 -13.34
N ALA A 189 1.93 -20.63 -14.49
CA ALA A 189 2.93 -21.14 -15.43
C ALA A 189 4.37 -21.01 -14.94
N SER A 190 4.63 -20.21 -13.89
CA SER A 190 5.98 -20.03 -13.32
C SER A 190 6.34 -21.08 -12.25
N GLN A 191 5.41 -21.98 -11.87
CA GLN A 191 5.61 -22.84 -10.71
C GLN A 191 6.53 -24.04 -10.97
N ALA A 192 6.54 -24.60 -12.20
CA ALA A 192 7.41 -25.70 -12.55
C ALA A 192 7.67 -25.80 -14.07
N GLY A 193 8.87 -26.26 -14.44
CA GLY A 193 9.22 -26.58 -15.81
C GLY A 193 9.51 -25.40 -16.74
N THR A 194 9.51 -24.19 -16.23
CA THR A 194 9.89 -23.00 -16.99
C THR A 194 11.40 -22.76 -16.96
N VAL A 195 11.93 -22.11 -17.98
CA VAL A 195 13.35 -21.69 -18.02
C VAL A 195 13.70 -20.71 -16.91
N TYR A 196 12.71 -20.09 -16.31
CA TYR A 196 12.86 -19.10 -15.21
C TYR A 196 12.82 -19.71 -13.81
N GLU A 197 12.44 -21.00 -13.66
CA GLU A 197 12.16 -21.63 -12.37
C GLU A 197 13.30 -21.46 -11.36
N ALA A 198 14.53 -21.76 -11.77
CA ALA A 198 15.69 -21.71 -10.87
C ALA A 198 16.00 -20.27 -10.42
N ALA A 199 15.92 -19.28 -11.31
CA ALA A 199 16.17 -17.88 -11.00
C ALA A 199 15.02 -17.28 -10.19
N LEU A 200 13.76 -17.62 -10.47
CA LEU A 200 12.58 -17.25 -9.69
C LEU A 200 12.72 -17.74 -8.25
N LYS A 201 13.03 -19.03 -8.04
CA LYS A 201 13.20 -19.60 -6.69
C LYS A 201 14.30 -18.89 -5.89
N ARG A 202 15.44 -18.57 -6.55
CA ARG A 202 16.52 -17.79 -5.89
C ARG A 202 16.04 -16.40 -5.49
N ALA A 203 15.46 -15.65 -6.42
CA ALA A 203 15.00 -14.29 -6.15
C ALA A 203 13.91 -14.24 -5.08
N VAL A 204 12.90 -15.11 -5.14
CA VAL A 204 11.85 -15.20 -4.12
C VAL A 204 12.43 -15.59 -2.77
N GLY A 205 13.35 -16.56 -2.72
CA GLY A 205 14.00 -16.95 -1.47
C GLY A 205 14.83 -15.82 -0.84
N VAL A 206 15.40 -14.90 -1.64
CA VAL A 206 16.02 -13.67 -1.09
C VAL A 206 14.94 -12.75 -0.51
N MET A 207 13.87 -12.48 -1.27
CA MET A 207 12.78 -11.63 -0.81
C MET A 207 12.16 -12.12 0.49
N GLU A 208 11.87 -13.41 0.61
CA GLU A 208 11.29 -14.03 1.82
C GLU A 208 12.19 -13.88 3.03
N ARG A 209 13.51 -14.09 2.87
CA ARG A 209 14.47 -13.85 3.96
C ARG A 209 14.54 -12.38 4.37
N ASP A 210 14.53 -11.48 3.40
CA ASP A 210 14.60 -10.04 3.65
C ASP A 210 13.32 -9.53 4.32
N GLU A 211 12.15 -10.02 3.92
CA GLU A 211 10.85 -9.71 4.51
C GLU A 211 10.74 -10.29 5.93
N ALA A 212 11.15 -11.54 6.15
CA ALA A 212 11.16 -12.14 7.49
C ALA A 212 12.04 -11.37 8.48
N ASN A 213 13.13 -10.79 7.99
CA ASN A 213 14.01 -9.90 8.74
C ASN A 213 13.65 -8.42 8.58
N GLY A 214 12.50 -8.12 7.98
CA GLY A 214 12.05 -6.76 7.68
C GLY A 214 11.77 -5.91 8.90
N ALA A 215 11.49 -4.63 8.68
CA ALA A 215 11.04 -3.76 9.75
C ALA A 215 9.62 -4.15 10.21
N PRO A 216 9.26 -3.94 11.48
CA PRO A 216 7.91 -4.27 11.96
C PRO A 216 6.85 -3.35 11.34
N ALA A 217 5.63 -3.87 11.11
CA ALA A 217 4.48 -3.10 10.62
C ALA A 217 4.17 -1.87 11.50
N ALA A 218 4.45 -1.96 12.79
CA ALA A 218 4.31 -0.85 13.74
C ALA A 218 5.14 0.39 13.36
N LEU A 219 6.28 0.22 12.68
CA LEU A 219 7.09 1.34 12.18
C LEU A 219 6.37 2.09 11.05
N VAL A 220 5.69 1.35 10.15
CA VAL A 220 4.87 1.95 9.09
C VAL A 220 3.69 2.67 9.71
N ALA A 221 2.98 2.05 10.66
CA ALA A 221 1.86 2.66 11.37
C ALA A 221 2.27 3.95 12.10
N ALA A 222 3.43 3.96 12.77
CA ALA A 222 3.98 5.16 13.40
C ALA A 222 4.30 6.27 12.39
N THR A 223 4.72 5.90 11.21
CA THR A 223 4.98 6.86 10.12
C THR A 223 3.67 7.43 9.57
N VAL A 224 2.66 6.58 9.37
CA VAL A 224 1.32 7.01 8.95
C VAL A 224 0.74 8.00 9.97
N GLN A 225 0.79 7.70 11.26
CA GLN A 225 0.31 8.62 12.31
C GLN A 225 1.03 9.97 12.23
N ARG A 226 2.36 10.00 12.14
CA ARG A 226 3.13 11.26 12.00
C ARG A 226 2.72 12.06 10.75
N VAL A 227 2.44 11.37 9.64
CA VAL A 227 1.95 12.00 8.40
C VAL A 227 0.58 12.64 8.62
N LEU A 228 -0.32 11.97 9.33
CA LEU A 228 -1.65 12.49 9.63
C LEU A 228 -1.62 13.69 10.59
N GLU A 229 -0.72 13.69 11.56
CA GLU A 229 -0.56 14.75 12.58
C GLU A 229 0.21 15.98 12.06
N ALA A 230 0.98 15.82 10.98
CA ALA A 230 1.76 16.93 10.44
C ALA A 230 0.86 18.01 9.82
N SER A 231 1.10 19.29 10.11
CA SER A 231 0.37 20.39 9.48
C SER A 231 0.52 20.37 7.95
N ARG A 232 1.72 20.04 7.46
CA ARG A 232 2.03 19.83 6.04
C ARG A 232 2.82 18.54 5.88
N ALA A 233 2.16 17.50 5.41
CA ALA A 233 2.79 16.21 5.18
C ALA A 233 3.65 16.20 3.92
N SER A 234 4.76 15.45 3.96
CA SER A 234 5.57 15.17 2.77
C SER A 234 4.77 14.33 1.77
N ARG A 235 4.96 14.59 0.47
CA ARG A 235 4.31 13.84 -0.62
C ARG A 235 4.69 12.37 -0.64
N ARG A 236 5.94 12.05 -0.27
CA ARG A 236 6.50 10.70 -0.22
C ARG A 236 7.30 10.51 1.06
N VAL A 237 7.08 9.38 1.72
CA VAL A 237 7.82 8.99 2.92
C VAL A 237 8.22 7.52 2.81
N SER A 238 9.51 7.24 2.69
CA SER A 238 10.03 5.88 2.64
C SER A 238 10.28 5.34 4.06
N VAL A 239 9.87 4.10 4.30
CA VAL A 239 9.93 3.41 5.60
C VAL A 239 10.57 2.05 5.42
N GLY A 240 11.60 1.74 6.20
CA GLY A 240 12.32 0.47 6.13
C GLY A 240 13.77 0.63 6.60
N LYS A 241 14.57 -0.38 6.32
CA LYS A 241 16.00 -0.38 6.67
C LYS A 241 16.76 0.72 5.93
N ALA A 242 17.86 1.18 6.53
CA ALA A 242 18.67 2.26 5.95
C ALA A 242 19.18 1.90 4.54
N GLY A 243 19.59 0.64 4.30
CA GLY A 243 20.05 0.18 2.99
C GLY A 243 18.98 0.26 1.90
N GLU A 244 17.73 -0.11 2.20
CA GLU A 244 16.61 -0.02 1.27
C GLU A 244 16.33 1.43 0.88
N ARG A 245 16.35 2.32 1.86
CA ARG A 245 16.17 3.76 1.64
C ARG A 245 17.33 4.36 0.84
N ALA A 246 18.57 3.90 1.08
CA ALA A 246 19.72 4.29 0.30
C ALA A 246 19.60 3.83 -1.17
N GLY A 247 18.99 2.66 -1.44
CA GLY A 247 18.69 2.18 -2.78
C GLY A 247 17.81 3.13 -3.60
N LEU A 248 16.84 3.80 -2.98
CA LEU A 248 16.01 4.82 -3.65
C LEU A 248 16.83 6.04 -4.07
N ILE A 249 17.78 6.45 -3.23
CA ILE A 249 18.70 7.56 -3.52
C ILE A 249 19.67 7.13 -4.63
N ALA A 250 20.22 5.92 -4.52
CA ALA A 250 21.13 5.36 -5.50
C ALA A 250 20.49 5.29 -6.90
N LYS A 251 19.23 4.83 -7.01
CA LYS A 251 18.49 4.82 -8.27
C LYS A 251 18.40 6.19 -8.93
N ARG A 252 18.25 7.24 -8.11
CA ARG A 252 18.12 8.62 -8.61
C ARG A 252 19.44 9.24 -9.06
N LEU A 253 20.55 8.83 -8.44
CA LEU A 253 21.86 9.47 -8.62
C LEU A 253 22.82 8.67 -9.51
N LEU A 254 22.70 7.34 -9.52
CA LEU A 254 23.61 6.49 -10.28
C LEU A 254 23.20 6.34 -11.75
N PRO A 255 24.16 6.20 -12.67
CA PRO A 255 23.86 5.76 -14.02
C PRO A 255 23.12 4.42 -14.00
N PHE A 256 22.12 4.27 -14.89
CA PHE A 256 21.21 3.12 -14.88
C PHE A 256 21.94 1.76 -14.83
N ARG A 257 23.00 1.58 -15.63
CA ARG A 257 23.76 0.32 -15.67
C ARG A 257 24.42 -0.04 -14.33
N VAL A 258 24.89 0.96 -13.59
CA VAL A 258 25.52 0.75 -12.26
C VAL A 258 24.47 0.35 -11.24
N PHE A 259 23.33 1.07 -11.25
CA PHE A 259 22.20 0.73 -10.40
C PHE A 259 21.63 -0.66 -10.71
N GLU A 260 21.47 -0.99 -12.00
CA GLU A 260 20.97 -2.29 -12.46
C GLU A 260 21.86 -3.45 -11.97
N ALA A 261 23.17 -3.33 -12.11
CA ALA A 261 24.10 -4.34 -11.62
C ALA A 261 23.99 -4.57 -10.12
N ALA A 262 23.87 -3.48 -9.34
CA ALA A 262 23.69 -3.57 -7.89
C ALA A 262 22.34 -4.20 -7.51
N ALA A 263 21.25 -3.85 -8.21
CA ALA A 263 19.92 -4.40 -7.98
C ALA A 263 19.85 -5.89 -8.32
N LYS A 264 20.42 -6.32 -9.43
CA LYS A 264 20.55 -7.75 -9.81
C LYS A 264 21.31 -8.54 -8.76
N GLY A 265 22.48 -8.05 -8.37
CA GLY A 265 23.31 -8.71 -7.34
C GLY A 265 22.61 -8.85 -6.00
N SER A 266 21.83 -7.84 -5.58
CA SER A 266 21.09 -7.89 -4.31
C SER A 266 19.96 -8.93 -4.27
N LEU A 267 19.45 -9.33 -5.44
CA LEU A 267 18.35 -10.30 -5.59
C LEU A 267 18.82 -11.66 -6.13
N GLY A 268 20.13 -11.84 -6.32
CA GLY A 268 20.71 -13.10 -6.85
C GLY A 268 20.24 -13.41 -8.28
N VAL A 269 20.04 -12.37 -9.08
CA VAL A 269 19.65 -12.46 -10.50
C VAL A 269 20.83 -12.01 -11.35
N ASP A 270 21.31 -12.90 -12.23
CA ASP A 270 22.46 -12.65 -13.12
C ASP A 270 22.07 -11.76 -14.32
#